data_007c4aecb1c64c1d2476b61ab72ac2e9
#
_entry.id   007c4aecb1c64c1d2476b61ab72ac2e9
#
_cell.length_a   1.000
_cell.length_b   1.000
_cell.length_c   1.000
_cell.angle_alpha   90.00
_cell.angle_beta   90.00
_cell.angle_gamma   90.00
#
_symmetry.space_group_name_H-M   'P 1'
#
loop_
_entity.id
_entity.type
_entity.pdbx_description
1 polymer ?
#
loop_
_entity_poly.entity_id
_entity_poly.type
_entity_poly.pdbx_seq_one_letter_code
_entity_poly.pdbx_strand_id
1 'polypeptide(L)'
;MNRKSKLIITKEVPPCLFLMGEWQSILDLDDWTIKLNEDVSPNDMHLQGVAGECIWDEIHKAATINIINEKDYGDRILPFDKEKTLVHELLHIKFCMIDNSGNELFDKMLHQLIEDMAKALIRAKRENKFPETT
;
A
#
# COMPACT_ATOMS: atom_id res chain seq x y z
N MET A 1 24.81 -19.47 -19.99
CA MET A 1 24.30 -19.36 -19.59
C MET A 1 23.99 -19.09 -19.38
N ASN A 2 23.75 -18.65 -19.34
CA ASN A 2 23.24 -18.31 -18.93
C ASN A 2 23.02 -17.89 -18.31
N ARG A 3 23.26 -17.76 -17.95
CA ARG A 3 22.96 -17.24 -17.18
C ARG A 3 22.95 -16.10 -17.09
N LYS A 4 23.32 -15.47 -17.56
CA LYS A 4 23.24 -14.34 -17.63
C LYS A 4 22.02 -13.78 -17.66
N SER A 5 21.20 -14.31 -18.24
CA SER A 5 19.90 -13.85 -18.23
C SER A 5 19.44 -13.67 -16.86
N LYS A 6 20.01 -14.35 -15.98
CA LYS A 6 19.55 -14.18 -14.69
C LYS A 6 19.85 -12.90 -14.20
N LEU A 7 20.64 -12.17 -14.77
CA LEU A 7 20.86 -10.90 -14.29
C LEU A 7 19.70 -10.04 -14.41
N ILE A 8 18.83 -10.38 -15.29
CA ILE A 8 17.64 -9.63 -15.43
C ILE A 8 16.84 -9.66 -14.21
N ILE A 9 17.05 -10.69 -13.44
CA ILE A 9 16.33 -10.84 -12.23
C ILE A 9 16.52 -9.66 -11.36
N THR A 10 17.62 -8.97 -11.45
CA THR A 10 17.84 -7.81 -10.60
C THR A 10 16.87 -6.72 -10.89
N LYS A 11 16.14 -6.79 -11.99
CA LYS A 11 15.16 -5.77 -12.27
C LYS A 11 13.77 -6.15 -11.83
N GLU A 12 13.60 -7.29 -11.24
CA GLU A 12 12.29 -7.70 -10.78
C GLU A 12 11.87 -6.88 -9.59
N VAL A 13 10.59 -6.56 -9.53
CA VAL A 13 10.02 -5.87 -8.40
C VAL A 13 9.93 -6.86 -7.24
N PRO A 14 10.37 -6.49 -6.05
CA PRO A 14 10.25 -7.39 -4.90
C PRO A 14 8.80 -7.78 -4.64
N PRO A 15 8.57 -8.96 -4.07
CA PRO A 15 7.20 -9.35 -3.70
C PRO A 15 6.59 -8.33 -2.75
N CYS A 16 5.30 -8.12 -2.89
CA CYS A 16 4.60 -7.13 -2.10
C CYS A 16 4.66 -7.44 -0.61
N LEU A 17 4.69 -8.72 -0.24
CA LEU A 17 4.80 -9.10 1.15
C LEU A 17 6.12 -8.62 1.76
N PHE A 18 7.20 -8.70 0.99
CA PHE A 18 8.48 -8.19 1.42
C PHE A 18 8.43 -6.67 1.57
N LEU A 19 7.81 -5.99 0.61
CA LEU A 19 7.64 -4.54 0.68
C LEU A 19 6.79 -4.14 1.87
N MET A 20 5.80 -4.94 2.21
CA MET A 20 4.96 -4.64 3.36
C MET A 20 5.77 -4.62 4.64
N GLY A 21 6.67 -5.58 4.82
CA GLY A 21 7.52 -5.60 6.00
C GLY A 21 8.37 -4.34 6.12
N GLU A 22 8.95 -3.91 4.99
CA GLU A 22 9.72 -2.69 4.98
C GLU A 22 8.87 -1.48 5.36
N TRP A 23 7.71 -1.36 4.75
CA TRP A 23 6.85 -0.21 4.99
C TRP A 23 6.21 -0.21 6.37
N GLN A 24 5.89 -1.39 6.92
CA GLN A 24 5.43 -1.46 8.30
C GLN A 24 6.47 -0.86 9.23
N SER A 25 7.73 -1.16 8.98
CA SER A 25 8.81 -0.63 9.80
C SER A 25 8.99 0.86 9.60
N ILE A 26 8.99 1.33 8.35
CA ILE A 26 9.13 2.76 8.06
C ILE A 26 8.00 3.55 8.71
N LEU A 27 6.78 3.04 8.69
CA LEU A 27 5.62 3.74 9.21
C LEU A 27 5.36 3.46 10.69
N ASP A 28 6.24 2.68 11.33
CA ASP A 28 6.09 2.32 12.74
C ASP A 28 4.76 1.61 12.99
N LEU A 29 4.50 0.59 12.19
CA LEU A 29 3.31 -0.24 12.31
C LEU A 29 3.67 -1.69 12.62
N ASP A 30 4.85 -1.93 13.18
CA ASP A 30 5.30 -3.30 13.44
C ASP A 30 4.45 -4.05 14.44
N ASP A 31 3.71 -3.32 15.27
CA ASP A 31 2.82 -3.95 16.24
C ASP A 31 1.46 -4.34 15.65
N TRP A 32 1.24 -4.11 14.37
CA TRP A 32 0.02 -4.53 13.71
C TRP A 32 0.22 -5.88 13.02
N THR A 33 -0.81 -6.72 13.10
CA THR A 33 -0.85 -7.97 12.35
C THR A 33 -1.64 -7.70 11.07
N ILE A 34 -0.99 -7.77 9.92
CA ILE A 34 -1.62 -7.40 8.67
C ILE A 34 -1.61 -8.59 7.71
N LYS A 35 -2.80 -8.93 7.21
CA LYS A 35 -2.95 -9.93 6.18
C LYS A 35 -3.00 -9.20 4.85
N LEU A 36 -2.09 -9.55 3.95
CA LEU A 36 -2.03 -8.93 2.63
C LEU A 36 -2.51 -9.93 1.59
N ASN A 37 -3.53 -9.53 0.84
CA ASN A 37 -4.03 -10.30 -0.29
C ASN A 37 -3.72 -9.52 -1.56
N GLU A 38 -2.92 -10.11 -2.44
CA GLU A 38 -2.58 -9.51 -3.73
C GLU A 38 -3.39 -10.14 -4.83
N ASP A 39 -3.40 -9.47 -5.96
CA ASP A 39 -4.04 -9.98 -7.18
C ASP A 39 -5.50 -10.35 -6.95
N VAL A 40 -6.20 -9.53 -6.19
CA VAL A 40 -7.59 -9.79 -5.84
C VAL A 40 -8.52 -9.41 -6.99
N SER A 41 -9.47 -10.28 -7.27
CA SER A 41 -10.49 -9.99 -8.28
C SER A 41 -11.44 -8.92 -7.76
N PRO A 42 -11.97 -8.04 -8.64
CA PRO A 42 -12.93 -7.03 -8.18
C PRO A 42 -14.13 -7.62 -7.46
N ASN A 43 -14.54 -8.83 -7.81
CA ASN A 43 -15.67 -9.46 -7.14
C ASN A 43 -15.37 -9.85 -5.70
N ASP A 44 -14.10 -9.97 -5.36
CA ASP A 44 -13.69 -10.33 -4.01
C ASP A 44 -13.28 -9.12 -3.17
N MET A 45 -13.41 -7.92 -3.75
CA MET A 45 -13.17 -6.70 -3.01
C MET A 45 -14.47 -6.24 -2.36
N HIS A 46 -14.36 -5.60 -1.21
CA HIS A 46 -15.53 -5.06 -0.50
C HIS A 46 -15.98 -3.76 -1.13
N LEU A 47 -15.05 -2.96 -1.64
CA LEU A 47 -15.36 -1.70 -2.30
C LEU A 47 -15.21 -1.88 -3.80
N GLN A 48 -15.99 -1.13 -4.57
CA GLN A 48 -15.93 -1.20 -6.01
C GLN A 48 -15.12 -0.03 -6.57
N GLY A 49 -14.41 -0.28 -7.65
CA GLY A 49 -13.69 0.77 -8.36
C GLY A 49 -12.42 1.25 -7.70
N VAL A 50 -11.91 0.52 -6.72
CA VAL A 50 -10.70 0.92 -6.01
C VAL A 50 -9.54 0.02 -6.39
N ALA A 51 -8.31 0.55 -6.29
CA ALA A 51 -7.11 -0.22 -6.53
C ALA A 51 -6.75 -1.06 -5.31
N GLY A 52 -7.09 -0.58 -4.14
CA GLY A 52 -6.84 -1.30 -2.89
C GLY A 52 -7.85 -0.92 -1.84
N GLU A 53 -7.90 -1.69 -0.79
CA GLU A 53 -8.78 -1.42 0.34
C GLU A 53 -8.15 -1.95 1.61
N CYS A 54 -8.54 -1.38 2.75
CA CYS A 54 -8.04 -1.82 4.04
C CYS A 54 -9.20 -1.93 5.01
N ILE A 55 -9.27 -3.07 5.69
CA ILE A 55 -10.27 -3.31 6.71
C ILE A 55 -9.50 -3.55 8.00
N TRP A 56 -9.80 -2.79 9.04
CA TRP A 56 -9.00 -2.86 10.25
C TRP A 56 -9.84 -2.98 11.52
N ASP A 57 -9.18 -3.52 12.54
CA ASP A 57 -9.71 -3.64 13.89
C ASP A 57 -8.71 -2.96 14.81
N GLU A 58 -9.02 -1.74 15.26
CA GLU A 58 -8.11 -0.94 16.07
C GLU A 58 -7.81 -1.58 17.42
N ILE A 59 -8.79 -2.25 17.98
CA ILE A 59 -8.64 -2.81 19.31
C ILE A 59 -7.59 -3.90 19.32
N HIS A 60 -7.62 -4.76 18.32
CA HIS A 60 -6.70 -5.88 18.24
C HIS A 60 -5.46 -5.58 17.38
N LYS A 61 -5.40 -4.40 16.79
CA LYS A 61 -4.32 -4.00 15.89
C LYS A 61 -4.12 -5.04 14.80
N ALA A 62 -5.21 -5.35 14.14
CA ALA A 62 -5.21 -6.32 13.05
C ALA A 62 -5.89 -5.70 11.83
N ALA A 63 -5.41 -6.03 10.65
CA ALA A 63 -5.97 -5.47 9.42
C ALA A 63 -5.81 -6.44 8.26
N THR A 64 -6.66 -6.26 7.26
CA THR A 64 -6.55 -6.96 6.00
C THR A 64 -6.44 -5.92 4.90
N ILE A 65 -5.44 -6.05 4.04
CA ILE A 65 -5.27 -5.19 2.89
C ILE A 65 -5.48 -6.04 1.64
N ASN A 66 -6.38 -5.60 0.77
CA ASN A 66 -6.64 -6.25 -0.50
C ASN A 66 -6.17 -5.33 -1.62
N ILE A 67 -5.36 -5.85 -2.54
CA ILE A 67 -4.88 -5.10 -3.70
C ILE A 67 -5.39 -5.79 -4.95
N ILE A 68 -6.03 -5.01 -5.82
CA ILE A 68 -6.62 -5.53 -7.05
C ILE A 68 -5.53 -6.10 -7.96
N ASN A 69 -5.86 -7.07 -8.79
CA ASN A 69 -4.90 -7.55 -9.76
C ASN A 69 -4.71 -6.52 -10.88
N GLU A 70 -3.53 -6.50 -11.46
CA GLU A 70 -3.18 -5.47 -12.44
C GLU A 70 -4.07 -5.52 -13.68
N LYS A 71 -4.46 -6.69 -14.07
CA LYS A 71 -5.30 -6.87 -15.24
C LYS A 71 -6.65 -6.16 -15.09
N ASP A 72 -7.23 -6.20 -13.90
CA ASP A 72 -8.53 -5.59 -13.66
C ASP A 72 -8.41 -4.11 -13.31
N TYR A 73 -7.20 -3.64 -13.00
CA TYR A 73 -6.97 -2.23 -12.80
C TYR A 73 -7.27 -1.46 -14.09
N GLY A 74 -6.85 -2.00 -15.22
CA GLY A 74 -7.19 -1.46 -16.54
C GLY A 74 -6.46 -0.18 -16.89
N ASP A 75 -7.04 0.55 -17.83
CA ASP A 75 -6.44 1.75 -18.41
C ASP A 75 -6.90 3.00 -17.68
N ARG A 76 -6.46 3.18 -16.46
CA ARG A 76 -6.75 4.40 -15.72
C ARG A 76 -5.70 5.45 -16.04
N ILE A 77 -5.99 6.69 -15.69
CA ILE A 77 -5.06 7.79 -15.95
C ILE A 77 -3.69 7.54 -15.33
N LEU A 78 -3.67 7.07 -14.10
CA LEU A 78 -2.42 6.75 -13.43
C LEU A 78 -2.09 5.28 -13.63
N PRO A 79 -0.83 4.93 -13.91
CA PRO A 79 -0.47 3.54 -14.06
C PRO A 79 -0.60 2.78 -12.73
N PHE A 80 -0.78 1.48 -12.81
CA PHE A 80 -0.88 0.64 -11.64
C PHE A 80 0.45 0.62 -10.90
N ASP A 81 0.42 0.95 -9.63
CA ASP A 81 1.62 0.96 -8.78
C ASP A 81 1.26 0.23 -7.50
N LYS A 82 1.60 -1.03 -7.45
CA LYS A 82 1.21 -1.89 -6.33
C LYS A 82 1.82 -1.40 -5.01
N GLU A 83 3.07 -1.00 -5.05
CA GLU A 83 3.72 -0.51 -3.83
C GLU A 83 3.06 0.77 -3.33
N LYS A 84 2.73 1.69 -4.24
CA LYS A 84 2.05 2.92 -3.83
C LYS A 84 0.67 2.60 -3.24
N THR A 85 -0.05 1.65 -3.83
CA THR A 85 -1.34 1.23 -3.30
C THR A 85 -1.18 0.65 -1.91
N LEU A 86 -0.15 -0.16 -1.70
CA LEU A 86 0.12 -0.74 -0.39
C LEU A 86 0.38 0.34 0.65
N VAL A 87 1.20 1.34 0.32
CA VAL A 87 1.51 2.42 1.25
C VAL A 87 0.26 3.24 1.56
N HIS A 88 -0.57 3.49 0.57
CA HIS A 88 -1.83 4.19 0.75
C HIS A 88 -2.68 3.47 1.80
N GLU A 89 -2.81 2.15 1.68
CA GLU A 89 -3.62 1.38 2.61
C GLU A 89 -2.98 1.32 4.02
N LEU A 90 -1.67 1.22 4.08
CA LEU A 90 -0.98 1.25 5.37
C LEU A 90 -1.17 2.60 6.07
N LEU A 91 -1.24 3.69 5.32
CA LEU A 91 -1.50 4.99 5.90
C LEU A 91 -2.91 5.09 6.47
N HIS A 92 -3.89 4.40 5.89
CA HIS A 92 -5.21 4.31 6.52
C HIS A 92 -5.11 3.68 7.90
N ILE A 93 -4.28 2.66 8.05
CA ILE A 93 -4.07 2.05 9.37
C ILE A 93 -3.38 3.04 10.30
N LYS A 94 -2.39 3.76 9.80
CA LYS A 94 -1.65 4.72 10.63
C LYS A 94 -2.57 5.81 11.17
N PHE A 95 -3.57 6.21 10.41
CA PHE A 95 -4.51 7.24 10.80
C PHE A 95 -5.87 6.68 11.24
N CYS A 96 -5.93 5.39 11.59
CA CYS A 96 -7.22 4.72 11.81
C CYS A 96 -8.04 5.36 12.93
N MET A 97 -7.39 5.96 13.91
CA MET A 97 -8.11 6.57 15.03
C MET A 97 -8.87 7.82 14.63
N ILE A 98 -8.52 8.45 13.52
CA ILE A 98 -9.23 9.64 13.06
C ILE A 98 -9.87 9.45 11.69
N ASP A 99 -9.68 8.28 11.07
CA ASP A 99 -10.25 7.97 9.78
C ASP A 99 -11.72 7.61 9.97
N ASN A 100 -12.50 7.81 8.92
CA ASN A 100 -13.91 7.44 8.91
C ASN A 100 -14.68 8.11 10.05
N SER A 101 -14.44 9.40 10.22
CA SER A 101 -14.93 10.16 11.36
C SER A 101 -16.43 10.44 11.32
N GLY A 102 -17.04 10.33 10.16
CA GLY A 102 -18.43 10.72 9.96
C GLY A 102 -18.60 12.17 9.53
N ASN A 103 -17.52 12.95 9.54
CA ASN A 103 -17.53 14.30 9.01
C ASN A 103 -17.03 14.23 7.59
N GLU A 104 -17.90 14.46 6.63
CA GLU A 104 -17.61 14.24 5.22
C GLU A 104 -16.41 15.06 4.73
N LEU A 105 -16.36 16.32 5.11
CA LEU A 105 -15.27 17.18 4.67
C LEU A 105 -13.94 16.73 5.27
N PHE A 106 -13.92 16.42 6.56
CA PHE A 106 -12.70 15.97 7.21
C PHE A 106 -12.20 14.66 6.58
N ASP A 107 -13.12 13.72 6.36
CA ASP A 107 -12.75 12.42 5.78
C ASP A 107 -12.18 12.58 4.38
N LYS A 108 -12.74 13.51 3.60
CA LYS A 108 -12.25 13.78 2.26
C LYS A 108 -10.85 14.39 2.32
N MET A 109 -10.63 15.32 3.22
CA MET A 109 -9.34 15.96 3.39
C MET A 109 -8.28 14.97 3.85
N LEU A 110 -8.64 14.08 4.77
CA LEU A 110 -7.72 13.06 5.25
C LEU A 110 -7.35 12.11 4.12
N HIS A 111 -8.32 11.69 3.31
CA HIS A 111 -8.06 10.80 2.20
C HIS A 111 -7.11 11.45 1.18
N GLN A 112 -7.29 12.74 0.92
CA GLN A 112 -6.40 13.47 0.03
C GLN A 112 -4.98 13.53 0.62
N LEU A 113 -4.88 13.77 1.91
CA LEU A 113 -3.58 13.80 2.58
C LEU A 113 -2.88 12.45 2.50
N ILE A 114 -3.63 11.38 2.72
CA ILE A 114 -3.09 10.02 2.63
C ILE A 114 -2.54 9.78 1.22
N GLU A 115 -3.29 10.17 0.20
CA GLU A 115 -2.84 9.99 -1.18
C GLU A 115 -1.57 10.79 -1.45
N ASP A 116 -1.51 12.02 -1.00
CA ASP A 116 -0.32 12.86 -1.20
C ASP A 116 0.89 12.32 -0.44
N MET A 117 0.66 11.84 0.77
CA MET A 117 1.74 11.25 1.55
C MET A 117 2.27 9.97 0.92
N ALA A 118 1.38 9.14 0.41
CA ALA A 118 1.80 7.91 -0.25
C ALA A 118 2.71 8.23 -1.43
N LYS A 119 2.32 9.21 -2.25
CA LYS A 119 3.15 9.62 -3.38
C LYS A 119 4.51 10.12 -2.94
N ALA A 120 4.53 10.96 -1.91
CA ALA A 120 5.77 11.55 -1.43
C ALA A 120 6.71 10.50 -0.85
N LEU A 121 6.16 9.57 -0.07
CA LEU A 121 6.96 8.51 0.55
C LEU A 121 7.54 7.56 -0.49
N ILE A 122 6.74 7.19 -1.48
CA ILE A 122 7.21 6.32 -2.55
C ILE A 122 8.32 7.01 -3.34
N ARG A 123 8.14 8.30 -3.64
CA ARG A 123 9.18 9.06 -4.35
C ARG A 123 10.46 9.11 -3.53
N ALA A 124 10.35 9.40 -2.24
CA ALA A 124 11.52 9.47 -1.37
C ALA A 124 12.27 8.15 -1.32
N LYS A 125 11.54 7.05 -1.21
CA LYS A 125 12.17 5.74 -1.18
C LYS A 125 12.88 5.44 -2.48
N ARG A 126 12.23 5.70 -3.60
CA ARG A 126 12.79 5.40 -4.93
C ARG A 126 13.98 6.30 -5.29
N GLU A 127 14.04 7.48 -4.69
CA GLU A 127 15.17 8.37 -4.87
C GLU A 127 16.21 8.22 -3.77
N ASN A 128 16.01 7.23 -2.90
CA ASN A 128 16.95 6.91 -1.82
C ASN A 128 17.20 8.10 -0.89
N LYS A 129 16.12 8.78 -0.51
CA LYS A 129 16.22 9.97 0.32
C LYS A 129 15.84 9.75 1.77
N PHE A 130 15.55 8.52 2.15
CA PHE A 130 15.31 8.24 3.56
C PHE A 130 16.63 8.15 4.30
N PRO A 131 16.66 8.57 5.57
CA PRO A 131 17.88 8.40 6.37
C PRO A 131 18.16 6.92 6.55
N GLU A 132 19.44 6.59 6.65
CA GLU A 132 19.81 5.21 6.91
C GLU A 132 19.43 4.84 8.31
N THR A 133 18.96 3.61 8.50
CA THR A 133 18.70 3.13 9.84
C THR A 133 19.95 2.52 10.39
N THR A 134 20.19 2.72 11.64
CA THR A 134 21.39 2.19 12.28
C THR A 134 21.03 1.16 13.32
#